data_90df06e7efada903ccf4fa6517e9b6be
#
_entry.id   90df06e7efada903ccf4fa6517e9b6be
#
_cell.length_a   1.000
_cell.length_b   1.000
_cell.length_c   1.000
_cell.angle_alpha   90.00
_cell.angle_beta   90.00
_cell.angle_gamma   90.00
#
_symmetry.space_group_name_H-M   'P 1'
#
loop_
_entity.id
_entity.type
_entity.pdbx_description
1 polymer ?
#
loop_
_entity_poly.entity_id
_entity_poly.type
_entity_poly.pdbx_seq_one_letter_code
_entity_poly.pdbx_strand_id
1 'polypeptide(L)'
;MKGLFAEMAKRAVRLVSGENIACVCCGAELFSDKYFCERCLDSLPFNAGYICDKCGRAIADDYPVCPECKAHMPDYTSARSAFVYSGEIVRLIKEFKTGEKYLAEAFADRMFPILLSQFRDADMLAFVPMTPRAVKDRGYNQSELLADILSQRCGIPLERELLVKTRETAEQKELSAAERAKNLQGSIRVHERTVCRGKNIVLIDDVMTTGTTASVAAKAILRAGALSVHVLTVASVPERSQNI
;
A
#
# COMPACT_ATOMS: atom_id res chain seq x y z
N MET A 1 -23.02 9.92 -22.77
CA MET A 1 -24.11 9.27 -22.02
C MET A 1 -24.09 7.73 -22.07
N LYS A 2 -23.85 7.09 -23.22
CA LYS A 2 -23.84 5.59 -23.31
C LYS A 2 -22.76 4.91 -22.46
N GLY A 3 -21.58 5.51 -22.28
CA GLY A 3 -20.50 4.92 -21.47
C GLY A 3 -20.78 4.92 -19.96
N LEU A 4 -21.42 5.97 -19.43
CA LEU A 4 -21.75 6.08 -18.01
C LEU A 4 -22.80 5.04 -17.57
N PHE A 5 -23.80 4.77 -18.42
CA PHE A 5 -24.83 3.74 -18.15
C PHE A 5 -24.25 2.32 -18.17
N ALA A 6 -23.33 2.03 -19.10
CA ALA A 6 -22.65 0.75 -19.14
C ALA A 6 -21.78 0.49 -17.91
N GLU A 7 -21.12 1.53 -17.41
CA GLU A 7 -20.30 1.48 -16.20
C GLU A 7 -21.14 1.30 -14.92
N MET A 8 -22.27 1.99 -14.84
CA MET A 8 -23.23 1.82 -13.72
C MET A 8 -23.85 0.41 -13.73
N ALA A 9 -24.22 -0.12 -14.91
CA ALA A 9 -24.72 -1.48 -15.03
C ALA A 9 -23.70 -2.53 -14.60
N LYS A 10 -22.43 -2.40 -15.01
CA LYS A 10 -21.32 -3.25 -14.57
C LYS A 10 -21.12 -3.20 -13.06
N ARG A 11 -21.21 -2.01 -12.44
CA ARG A 11 -21.15 -1.85 -10.97
C ARG A 11 -22.32 -2.54 -10.25
N ALA A 12 -23.53 -2.40 -10.79
CA ALA A 12 -24.73 -3.03 -10.19
C ALA A 12 -24.64 -4.56 -10.24
N VAL A 13 -24.17 -5.15 -11.35
CA VAL A 13 -23.99 -6.60 -11.48
C VAL A 13 -22.92 -7.12 -10.51
N ARG A 14 -21.80 -6.43 -10.33
CA ARG A 14 -20.79 -6.81 -9.33
C ARG A 14 -21.33 -6.84 -7.90
N LEU A 15 -22.22 -5.90 -7.56
CA LEU A 15 -22.87 -5.86 -6.23
C LEU A 15 -23.85 -7.01 -6.01
N VAL A 16 -24.46 -7.54 -7.06
CA VAL A 16 -25.50 -8.57 -6.97
C VAL A 16 -24.94 -9.98 -7.15
N SER A 17 -23.95 -10.17 -8.04
CA SER A 17 -23.42 -11.51 -8.37
C SER A 17 -22.19 -11.92 -7.55
N GLY A 18 -21.52 -10.97 -6.89
CA GLY A 18 -20.23 -11.22 -6.22
C GLY A 18 -19.07 -11.58 -7.17
N GLU A 19 -19.33 -11.61 -8.49
CA GLU A 19 -18.35 -11.95 -9.52
C GLU A 19 -17.83 -10.73 -10.26
N ASN A 20 -16.56 -10.76 -10.64
CA ASN A 20 -15.97 -9.76 -11.52
C ASN A 20 -16.35 -10.06 -12.98
N ILE A 21 -17.14 -9.19 -13.57
CA ILE A 21 -17.55 -9.35 -14.97
C ILE A 21 -16.57 -8.75 -15.97
N ALA A 22 -15.58 -8.01 -15.52
CA ALA A 22 -14.60 -7.38 -16.40
C ALA A 22 -13.24 -7.22 -15.71
N CYS A 23 -12.18 -7.40 -16.49
CA CYS A 23 -10.80 -7.15 -16.08
C CYS A 23 -10.64 -5.68 -15.65
N VAL A 24 -10.15 -5.45 -14.45
CA VAL A 24 -9.95 -4.10 -13.90
C VAL A 24 -8.90 -3.30 -14.68
N CYS A 25 -8.01 -3.98 -15.41
CA CYS A 25 -6.95 -3.36 -16.20
C CYS A 25 -7.42 -2.98 -17.62
N CYS A 26 -7.96 -3.90 -18.40
CA CYS A 26 -8.29 -3.69 -19.81
C CYS A 26 -9.79 -3.68 -20.12
N GLY A 27 -10.66 -3.97 -19.15
CA GLY A 27 -12.11 -4.03 -19.33
C GLY A 27 -12.62 -5.26 -20.09
N ALA A 28 -11.75 -6.22 -20.47
CA ALA A 28 -12.21 -7.46 -21.10
C ALA A 28 -13.13 -8.25 -20.15
N GLU A 29 -14.13 -8.91 -20.70
CA GLU A 29 -15.08 -9.72 -19.93
C GLU A 29 -14.38 -10.85 -19.19
N LEU A 30 -14.75 -11.01 -17.90
CA LEU A 30 -14.24 -12.03 -16.99
C LEU A 30 -15.40 -12.66 -16.27
N PHE A 31 -15.98 -13.67 -16.52
CA PHE A 31 -17.04 -14.32 -15.74
C PHE A 31 -16.40 -15.22 -14.67
N SER A 32 -15.70 -14.61 -13.71
CA SER A 32 -14.96 -15.34 -12.68
C SER A 32 -14.72 -14.47 -11.44
N ASP A 33 -14.21 -15.09 -10.37
CA ASP A 33 -13.72 -14.44 -9.16
C ASP A 33 -12.39 -13.69 -9.34
N LYS A 34 -11.79 -13.73 -10.54
CA LYS A 34 -10.54 -13.06 -10.88
C LYS A 34 -10.77 -11.57 -11.15
N TYR A 35 -9.80 -10.74 -10.84
CA TYR A 35 -9.83 -9.29 -11.10
C TYR A 35 -9.09 -8.90 -12.38
N PHE A 36 -8.19 -9.73 -12.85
CA PHE A 36 -7.36 -9.51 -14.04
C PHE A 36 -7.47 -10.68 -15.00
N CYS A 37 -7.56 -10.40 -16.30
CA CYS A 37 -7.44 -11.45 -17.31
C CYS A 37 -5.98 -11.92 -17.42
N GLU A 38 -5.76 -13.11 -17.98
CA GLU A 38 -4.42 -13.72 -18.11
C GLU A 38 -3.45 -12.80 -18.86
N ARG A 39 -3.87 -12.23 -19.99
CA ARG A 39 -3.05 -11.28 -20.76
C ARG A 39 -2.59 -10.08 -19.93
N CYS A 40 -3.45 -9.53 -19.07
CA CYS A 40 -3.06 -8.44 -18.18
C CYS A 40 -2.15 -8.93 -17.08
N LEU A 41 -2.40 -10.09 -16.48
CA LEU A 41 -1.51 -10.66 -15.47
C LEU A 41 -0.09 -10.84 -16.00
N ASP A 42 0.07 -11.33 -17.23
CA ASP A 42 1.39 -11.51 -17.85
C ASP A 42 2.13 -10.19 -18.10
N SER A 43 1.39 -9.09 -18.26
CA SER A 43 1.96 -7.76 -18.54
C SER A 43 2.11 -6.85 -17.32
N LEU A 44 1.48 -7.19 -16.19
CA LEU A 44 1.58 -6.38 -14.98
C LEU A 44 2.98 -6.44 -14.39
N PRO A 45 3.53 -5.29 -13.94
CA PRO A 45 4.87 -5.22 -13.37
C PRO A 45 4.89 -5.75 -11.93
N PHE A 46 4.80 -7.06 -11.76
CA PHE A 46 4.95 -7.67 -10.44
C PHE A 46 6.32 -7.36 -9.85
N ASN A 47 6.35 -7.10 -8.56
CA ASN A 47 7.60 -6.88 -7.84
C ASN A 47 8.27 -8.22 -7.52
N ALA A 48 8.96 -8.76 -8.51
CA ALA A 48 9.64 -10.05 -8.47
C ALA A 48 11.12 -9.89 -8.86
N GLY A 49 11.92 -10.95 -8.74
CA GLY A 49 13.36 -10.90 -9.00
C GLY A 49 14.12 -10.35 -7.80
N TYR A 50 15.16 -9.54 -8.07
CA TYR A 50 15.95 -8.93 -6.98
C TYR A 50 15.19 -7.80 -6.32
N ILE A 51 15.00 -7.91 -5.02
CA ILE A 51 14.31 -6.91 -4.19
C ILE A 51 15.18 -6.55 -2.98
N CYS A 52 15.18 -5.30 -2.60
CA CYS A 52 15.84 -4.85 -1.38
C CYS A 52 15.21 -5.50 -0.14
N ASP A 53 15.99 -6.19 0.70
CA ASP A 53 15.49 -6.86 1.91
C ASP A 53 14.82 -5.88 2.87
N LYS A 54 15.30 -4.64 2.90
CA LYS A 54 14.81 -3.60 3.79
C LYS A 54 13.52 -2.95 3.30
N CYS A 55 13.51 -2.33 2.12
CA CYS A 55 12.38 -1.56 1.63
C CYS A 55 11.52 -2.29 0.59
N GLY A 56 11.90 -3.50 0.16
CA GLY A 56 11.11 -4.32 -0.74
C GLY A 56 10.96 -3.78 -2.18
N ARG A 57 11.70 -2.72 -2.56
CA ARG A 57 11.67 -2.23 -3.95
C ARG A 57 12.47 -3.15 -4.88
N ALA A 58 12.06 -3.20 -6.14
CA ALA A 58 12.88 -3.84 -7.18
C ALA A 58 14.23 -3.12 -7.30
N ILE A 59 15.31 -3.90 -7.38
CA ILE A 59 16.69 -3.46 -7.51
C ILE A 59 17.33 -4.08 -8.75
N ALA A 60 18.39 -3.44 -9.23
CA ALA A 60 18.98 -3.80 -10.53
C ALA A 60 19.81 -5.10 -10.47
N ASP A 61 20.34 -5.47 -9.31
CA ASP A 61 21.28 -6.57 -9.15
C ASP A 61 21.14 -7.26 -7.79
N ASP A 62 21.81 -8.39 -7.59
CA ASP A 62 21.76 -9.21 -6.37
C ASP A 62 22.60 -8.59 -5.24
N TYR A 63 22.03 -7.66 -4.53
CA TYR A 63 22.54 -7.13 -3.27
C TYR A 63 21.43 -6.98 -2.23
N PRO A 64 21.71 -7.23 -0.94
CA PRO A 64 20.63 -7.34 0.05
C PRO A 64 19.94 -6.01 0.36
N VAL A 65 20.65 -4.88 0.26
CA VAL A 65 20.11 -3.56 0.65
C VAL A 65 20.46 -2.51 -0.39
N CYS A 66 19.43 -1.81 -0.92
CA CYS A 66 19.61 -0.79 -1.94
C CYS A 66 20.40 0.44 -1.44
N PRO A 67 21.03 1.24 -2.34
CA PRO A 67 21.83 2.40 -1.97
C PRO A 67 21.06 3.42 -1.11
N GLU A 68 19.79 3.65 -1.39
CA GLU A 68 18.98 4.59 -0.59
C GLU A 68 18.79 4.10 0.84
N CYS A 69 18.56 2.79 1.05
CA CYS A 69 18.47 2.22 2.39
C CYS A 69 19.82 2.20 3.10
N LYS A 70 20.93 2.00 2.37
CA LYS A 70 22.30 2.12 2.94
C LYS A 70 22.58 3.53 3.40
N ALA A 71 22.19 4.54 2.62
CA ALA A 71 22.38 5.95 2.95
C ALA A 71 21.46 6.42 4.08
N HIS A 72 20.20 5.97 4.06
CA HIS A 72 19.16 6.39 5.00
C HIS A 72 18.30 5.18 5.40
N MET A 73 18.77 4.43 6.42
CA MET A 73 18.09 3.24 6.90
C MET A 73 16.72 3.60 7.48
N PRO A 74 15.62 3.08 6.92
CA PRO A 74 14.28 3.34 7.46
C PRO A 74 14.04 2.62 8.79
N ASP A 75 13.12 3.17 9.60
CA ASP A 75 12.84 2.65 10.95
C ASP A 75 12.05 1.32 10.94
N TYR A 76 11.26 1.00 9.91
CA TYR A 76 10.53 -0.28 9.84
C TYR A 76 11.48 -1.48 9.70
N THR A 77 11.02 -2.66 10.11
CA THR A 77 11.81 -3.92 10.06
C THR A 77 12.08 -4.35 8.63
N SER A 78 11.04 -4.48 7.83
CA SER A 78 11.12 -4.76 6.39
C SER A 78 9.87 -4.24 5.67
N ALA A 79 9.93 -4.17 4.35
CA ALA A 79 8.76 -3.85 3.54
C ALA A 79 8.66 -4.75 2.32
N ARG A 80 7.45 -4.94 1.82
CA ARG A 80 7.15 -5.67 0.57
C ARG A 80 6.04 -4.94 -0.21
N SER A 81 6.04 -5.14 -1.52
CA SER A 81 5.04 -4.58 -2.42
C SER A 81 4.63 -5.62 -3.44
N ALA A 82 3.36 -5.62 -3.85
CA ALA A 82 2.88 -6.55 -4.88
C ALA A 82 3.42 -6.19 -6.28
N PHE A 83 3.54 -4.90 -6.56
CA PHE A 83 3.92 -4.42 -7.88
C PHE A 83 5.07 -3.40 -7.82
N VAL A 84 5.77 -3.28 -8.96
CA VAL A 84 6.60 -2.11 -9.27
C VAL A 84 5.67 -0.97 -9.68
N TYR A 85 5.90 0.25 -9.17
CA TYR A 85 5.13 1.44 -9.51
C TYR A 85 5.47 1.94 -10.91
N SER A 86 4.97 1.25 -11.94
CA SER A 86 5.21 1.52 -13.36
C SER A 86 4.02 1.07 -14.21
N GLY A 87 4.01 1.42 -15.50
CA GLY A 87 3.02 0.98 -16.46
C GLY A 87 1.57 1.18 -16.02
N GLU A 88 0.73 0.17 -16.24
CA GLU A 88 -0.70 0.17 -15.91
C GLU A 88 -0.99 0.33 -14.41
N ILE A 89 -0.09 -0.11 -13.54
CA ILE A 89 -0.26 0.02 -12.08
C ILE A 89 -0.33 1.50 -11.66
N VAL A 90 0.43 2.38 -12.34
CA VAL A 90 0.37 3.82 -12.08
C VAL A 90 -1.02 4.39 -12.38
N ARG A 91 -1.66 3.95 -13.49
CA ARG A 91 -3.02 4.35 -13.87
C ARG A 91 -4.04 3.84 -12.85
N LEU A 92 -4.02 2.55 -12.56
CA LEU A 92 -4.95 1.92 -11.63
C LEU A 92 -4.87 2.53 -10.22
N ILE A 93 -3.66 2.83 -9.72
CA ILE A 93 -3.49 3.49 -8.43
C ILE A 93 -4.02 4.94 -8.46
N LYS A 94 -3.86 5.68 -9.56
CA LYS A 94 -4.47 7.01 -9.71
C LYS A 94 -5.99 6.93 -9.68
N GLU A 95 -6.58 5.99 -10.40
CA GLU A 95 -8.03 5.74 -10.39
C GLU A 95 -8.50 5.35 -8.98
N PHE A 96 -7.77 4.47 -8.29
CA PHE A 96 -8.02 4.12 -6.89
C PHE A 96 -7.97 5.34 -5.97
N LYS A 97 -7.13 6.32 -6.23
CA LYS A 97 -7.06 7.58 -5.47
C LYS A 97 -8.17 8.57 -5.82
N THR A 98 -8.87 8.40 -6.92
CA THR A 98 -9.88 9.35 -7.42
C THR A 98 -11.32 8.81 -7.39
N GLY A 99 -11.58 7.70 -6.70
CA GLY A 99 -12.94 7.24 -6.45
C GLY A 99 -13.22 5.78 -6.78
N GLU A 100 -12.34 5.10 -7.53
CA GLU A 100 -12.55 3.72 -7.95
C GLU A 100 -12.25 2.71 -6.82
N LYS A 101 -13.09 2.73 -5.77
CA LYS A 101 -12.92 1.93 -4.53
C LYS A 101 -12.86 0.42 -4.79
N TYR A 102 -13.53 -0.08 -5.84
CA TYR A 102 -13.55 -1.49 -6.20
C TYR A 102 -12.15 -2.05 -6.52
N LEU A 103 -11.19 -1.18 -6.89
CA LEU A 103 -9.80 -1.58 -7.10
C LEU A 103 -9.12 -2.09 -5.83
N ALA A 104 -9.67 -1.75 -4.65
CA ALA A 104 -9.13 -2.25 -3.38
C ALA A 104 -9.14 -3.79 -3.32
N GLU A 105 -10.20 -4.43 -3.79
CA GLU A 105 -10.30 -5.89 -3.84
C GLU A 105 -9.22 -6.50 -4.76
N ALA A 106 -9.03 -5.91 -5.96
CA ALA A 106 -8.04 -6.38 -6.92
C ALA A 106 -6.60 -6.23 -6.39
N PHE A 107 -6.32 -5.13 -5.68
CA PHE A 107 -5.02 -4.91 -5.07
C PHE A 107 -4.80 -5.81 -3.85
N ALA A 108 -5.80 -5.92 -2.97
CA ALA A 108 -5.72 -6.79 -1.80
C ALA A 108 -5.52 -8.25 -2.20
N ASP A 109 -6.13 -8.70 -3.31
CA ASP A 109 -5.93 -10.03 -3.86
C ASP A 109 -4.45 -10.33 -4.20
N ARG A 110 -3.73 -9.33 -4.69
CA ARG A 110 -2.29 -9.48 -4.99
C ARG A 110 -1.39 -9.25 -3.76
N MET A 111 -1.84 -8.51 -2.76
CA MET A 111 -1.11 -8.30 -1.50
C MET A 111 -1.26 -9.49 -0.54
N PHE A 112 -2.38 -10.19 -0.58
CA PHE A 112 -2.73 -11.26 0.36
C PHE A 112 -1.72 -12.41 0.40
N PRO A 113 -1.25 -12.99 -0.73
CA PRO A 113 -0.22 -14.02 -0.71
C PRO A 113 1.10 -13.56 -0.06
N ILE A 114 1.46 -12.27 -0.25
CA ILE A 114 2.66 -11.69 0.36
C ILE A 114 2.47 -11.58 1.88
N LEU A 115 1.30 -11.12 2.33
CA LEU A 115 0.98 -11.05 3.76
C LEU A 115 1.15 -12.42 4.42
N LEU A 116 0.59 -13.47 3.82
CA LEU A 116 0.65 -14.83 4.36
C LEU A 116 2.05 -15.45 4.32
N SER A 117 2.85 -15.16 3.28
CA SER A 117 4.17 -15.75 3.13
C SER A 117 5.26 -15.01 3.92
N GLN A 118 5.16 -13.68 4.04
CA GLN A 118 6.21 -12.84 4.61
C GLN A 118 5.88 -12.32 6.03
N PHE A 119 4.59 -12.23 6.40
CA PHE A 119 4.15 -11.54 7.61
C PHE A 119 3.05 -12.32 8.37
N ARG A 120 3.03 -13.66 8.25
CA ARG A 120 2.02 -14.53 8.87
C ARG A 120 1.97 -14.44 10.40
N ASP A 121 3.09 -14.08 11.03
CA ASP A 121 3.22 -14.00 12.49
C ASP A 121 2.88 -12.60 13.03
N ALA A 122 2.21 -11.77 12.21
CA ALA A 122 1.74 -10.47 12.64
C ALA A 122 0.59 -10.62 13.66
N ASP A 123 0.70 -9.87 14.74
CA ASP A 123 -0.35 -9.82 15.78
C ASP A 123 -1.47 -8.84 15.42
N MET A 124 -1.19 -7.91 14.48
CA MET A 124 -2.07 -6.79 14.19
C MET A 124 -1.75 -6.19 12.82
N LEU A 125 -2.80 -5.77 12.11
CA LEU A 125 -2.70 -4.85 10.98
C LEU A 125 -2.99 -3.42 11.43
N ALA A 126 -2.32 -2.48 10.80
CA ALA A 126 -2.60 -1.06 10.88
C ALA A 126 -2.46 -0.44 9.47
N PHE A 127 -2.83 0.81 9.31
CA PHE A 127 -2.70 1.50 8.03
C PHE A 127 -2.13 2.90 8.19
N VAL A 128 -1.53 3.43 7.13
CA VAL A 128 -1.04 4.81 7.09
C VAL A 128 -2.23 5.77 7.12
N PRO A 129 -2.30 6.66 8.13
CA PRO A 129 -3.44 7.55 8.30
C PRO A 129 -3.40 8.72 7.31
N MET A 130 -4.57 9.16 6.88
CA MET A 130 -4.79 10.44 6.22
C MET A 130 -5.30 11.49 7.23
N THR A 131 -5.13 12.79 6.91
CA THR A 131 -5.80 13.83 7.69
C THR A 131 -7.31 13.80 7.47
N PRO A 132 -8.14 14.24 8.44
CA PRO A 132 -9.59 14.31 8.25
C PRO A 132 -10.01 15.11 7.01
N ARG A 133 -9.29 16.19 6.69
CA ARG A 133 -9.52 16.98 5.49
C ARG A 133 -9.25 16.17 4.24
N ALA A 134 -8.11 15.49 4.14
CA ALA A 134 -7.77 14.66 3.01
C ALA A 134 -8.76 13.48 2.81
N VAL A 135 -9.26 12.89 3.91
CA VAL A 135 -10.33 11.88 3.84
C VAL A 135 -11.63 12.49 3.32
N LYS A 136 -12.00 13.70 3.79
CA LYS A 136 -13.20 14.41 3.32
C LYS A 136 -13.11 14.75 1.83
N ASP A 137 -11.97 15.27 1.37
CA ASP A 137 -11.74 15.66 -0.02
C ASP A 137 -11.70 14.46 -0.97
N ARG A 138 -11.14 13.33 -0.53
CA ARG A 138 -10.99 12.09 -1.32
C ARG A 138 -12.16 11.11 -1.15
N GLY A 139 -12.91 11.23 -0.06
CA GLY A 139 -14.04 10.37 0.29
C GLY A 139 -13.69 9.08 1.03
N TYR A 140 -12.41 8.71 1.14
CA TYR A 140 -11.92 7.52 1.85
C TYR A 140 -10.39 7.51 1.98
N ASN A 141 -9.87 6.65 2.88
CA ASN A 141 -8.45 6.31 2.98
C ASN A 141 -8.19 4.99 2.25
N GLN A 142 -7.34 5.01 1.23
CA GLN A 142 -6.98 3.84 0.43
C GLN A 142 -6.34 2.74 1.26
N SER A 143 -5.40 3.13 2.12
CA SER A 143 -4.66 2.20 2.98
C SER A 143 -5.58 1.53 3.99
N GLU A 144 -6.62 2.23 4.47
CA GLU A 144 -7.67 1.67 5.34
C GLU A 144 -8.51 0.62 4.60
N LEU A 145 -9.01 0.92 3.39
CA LEU A 145 -9.78 -0.06 2.59
C LEU A 145 -8.98 -1.34 2.33
N LEU A 146 -7.71 -1.21 1.97
CA LEU A 146 -6.83 -2.37 1.76
C LEU A 146 -6.64 -3.17 3.04
N ALA A 147 -6.40 -2.49 4.16
CA ALA A 147 -6.22 -3.13 5.47
C ALA A 147 -7.48 -3.87 5.94
N ASP A 148 -8.66 -3.31 5.69
CA ASP A 148 -9.94 -3.95 5.99
C ASP A 148 -10.11 -5.27 5.26
N ILE A 149 -9.91 -5.26 3.94
CA ILE A 149 -10.06 -6.45 3.11
C ILE A 149 -9.04 -7.51 3.52
N LEU A 150 -7.78 -7.12 3.73
CA LEU A 150 -6.73 -8.02 4.17
C LEU A 150 -7.04 -8.64 5.53
N SER A 151 -7.47 -7.82 6.51
CA SER A 151 -7.85 -8.29 7.85
C SER A 151 -8.99 -9.32 7.79
N GLN A 152 -10.04 -9.03 7.02
CA GLN A 152 -11.17 -9.95 6.84
C GLN A 152 -10.74 -11.29 6.22
N ARG A 153 -9.79 -11.26 5.27
CA ARG A 153 -9.30 -12.46 4.58
C ARG A 153 -8.34 -13.30 5.42
N CYS A 154 -7.46 -12.68 6.21
CA CYS A 154 -6.44 -13.41 6.99
C CYS A 154 -6.82 -13.65 8.44
N GLY A 155 -7.85 -12.96 8.97
CA GLY A 155 -8.25 -13.05 10.39
C GLY A 155 -7.33 -12.31 11.36
N ILE A 156 -6.27 -11.62 10.88
CA ILE A 156 -5.42 -10.77 11.72
C ILE A 156 -6.22 -9.49 12.06
N PRO A 157 -6.34 -9.10 13.35
CA PRO A 157 -7.13 -7.93 13.74
C PRO A 157 -6.57 -6.63 13.17
N LEU A 158 -7.46 -5.75 12.70
CA LEU A 158 -7.12 -4.40 12.24
C LEU A 158 -7.36 -3.39 13.36
N GLU A 159 -6.29 -2.67 13.76
CA GLU A 159 -6.40 -1.56 14.70
C GLU A 159 -6.54 -0.24 13.93
N ARG A 160 -7.77 0.27 13.88
CA ARG A 160 -8.12 1.45 13.07
C ARG A 160 -7.60 2.76 13.65
N GLU A 161 -7.50 2.84 14.95
CA GLU A 161 -7.13 4.06 15.66
C GLU A 161 -5.68 4.07 16.12
N LEU A 162 -4.86 3.07 15.73
CA LEU A 162 -3.48 3.00 16.15
C LEU A 162 -2.70 4.27 15.82
N LEU A 163 -2.88 4.79 14.61
CA LEU A 163 -2.16 5.95 14.11
C LEU A 163 -3.10 7.10 13.78
N VAL A 164 -2.71 8.29 14.18
CA VAL A 164 -3.39 9.53 13.80
C VAL A 164 -2.43 10.48 13.10
N LYS A 165 -2.88 11.09 12.00
CA LYS A 165 -2.14 12.16 11.31
C LYS A 165 -2.61 13.51 11.82
N THR A 166 -1.72 14.24 12.50
CA THR A 166 -2.06 15.45 13.27
C THR A 166 -2.00 16.72 12.45
N ARG A 167 -1.31 16.71 11.31
CA ARG A 167 -1.19 17.87 10.42
C ARG A 167 -1.08 17.45 8.96
N GLU A 168 -1.56 18.31 8.08
CA GLU A 168 -1.30 18.17 6.66
C GLU A 168 0.19 18.41 6.38
N THR A 169 0.74 17.50 5.62
CA THR A 169 2.08 17.67 5.05
C THR A 169 1.85 17.98 3.59
N ALA A 170 2.26 19.16 3.14
CA ALA A 170 2.16 19.54 1.76
C ALA A 170 2.86 18.48 0.89
N GLU A 171 2.14 17.94 -0.10
CA GLU A 171 2.74 17.18 -1.20
C GLU A 171 3.55 18.17 -2.06
N GLN A 172 4.68 18.62 -1.56
CA GLN A 172 5.59 19.39 -2.37
C GLN A 172 6.39 18.42 -3.22
N LYS A 173 6.04 18.35 -4.50
CA LYS A 173 6.71 17.50 -5.49
C LYS A 173 8.22 17.78 -5.62
N GLU A 174 8.71 18.89 -5.06
CA GLU A 174 10.07 19.41 -5.20
C GLU A 174 10.97 19.20 -3.97
N LEU A 175 10.46 18.65 -2.86
CA LEU A 175 11.28 18.44 -1.66
C LEU A 175 12.17 17.21 -1.78
N SER A 176 13.42 17.33 -1.34
CA SER A 176 14.35 16.22 -1.13
C SER A 176 13.83 15.23 -0.07
N ALA A 177 14.36 14.01 -0.05
CA ALA A 177 13.96 12.99 0.94
C ALA A 177 14.18 13.47 2.39
N ALA A 178 15.25 14.22 2.65
CA ALA A 178 15.57 14.81 3.96
C ALA A 178 14.56 15.87 4.40
N GLU A 179 14.14 16.75 3.49
CA GLU A 179 13.12 17.78 3.76
C GLU A 179 11.74 17.15 3.99
N ARG A 180 11.39 16.09 3.22
CA ARG A 180 10.16 15.31 3.46
C ARG A 180 10.16 14.65 4.84
N ALA A 181 11.30 14.08 5.25
CA ALA A 181 11.45 13.48 6.57
C ALA A 181 11.25 14.52 7.68
N LYS A 182 11.84 15.70 7.54
CA LYS A 182 11.70 16.81 8.49
C LYS A 182 10.26 17.33 8.57
N ASN A 183 9.59 17.47 7.44
CA ASN A 183 8.18 17.89 7.35
C ASN A 183 7.20 16.86 7.94
N LEU A 184 7.52 15.57 7.79
CA LEU A 184 6.71 14.47 8.32
C LEU A 184 6.99 14.19 9.80
N GLN A 185 8.11 14.67 10.34
CA GLN A 185 8.49 14.42 11.72
C GLN A 185 7.44 14.96 12.69
N GLY A 186 6.82 14.07 13.50
CA GLY A 186 5.74 14.40 14.43
C GLY A 186 4.35 14.60 13.80
N SER A 187 4.20 14.41 12.48
CA SER A 187 2.89 14.48 11.82
C SER A 187 2.04 13.22 12.02
N ILE A 188 2.66 12.09 12.36
CA ILE A 188 2.00 10.82 12.67
C ILE A 188 2.33 10.45 14.12
N ARG A 189 1.31 10.11 14.89
CA ARG A 189 1.42 9.69 16.30
C ARG A 189 0.61 8.43 16.54
N VAL A 190 1.03 7.63 17.52
CA VAL A 190 0.24 6.54 18.07
C VAL A 190 -0.80 7.14 19.03
N HIS A 191 -2.06 6.76 18.85
CA HIS A 191 -3.17 7.24 19.68
C HIS A 191 -3.10 6.64 21.08
N GLU A 192 -3.06 5.31 21.17
CA GLU A 192 -2.94 4.58 22.44
C GLU A 192 -1.74 3.62 22.40
N ARG A 193 -0.72 3.94 23.23
CA ARG A 193 0.56 3.21 23.22
C ARG A 193 0.46 1.77 23.71
N THR A 194 -0.48 1.47 24.59
CA THR A 194 -0.62 0.14 25.19
C THR A 194 -1.02 -0.93 24.18
N VAL A 195 -1.76 -0.54 23.14
CA VAL A 195 -2.29 -1.45 22.12
C VAL A 195 -1.20 -2.16 21.31
N CYS A 196 -0.08 -1.47 21.02
CA CYS A 196 1.00 -2.01 20.19
C CYS A 196 2.15 -2.67 20.96
N ARG A 197 2.13 -2.61 22.31
CA ARG A 197 3.26 -3.08 23.12
C ARG A 197 3.52 -4.57 22.95
N GLY A 198 4.76 -4.92 22.60
CA GLY A 198 5.22 -6.31 22.42
C GLY A 198 4.65 -7.01 21.17
N LYS A 199 4.03 -6.27 20.23
CA LYS A 199 3.38 -6.82 19.05
C LYS A 199 4.21 -6.68 17.78
N ASN A 200 4.03 -7.63 16.87
CA ASN A 200 4.48 -7.58 15.49
C ASN A 200 3.35 -6.96 14.64
N ILE A 201 3.61 -5.84 14.01
CA ILE A 201 2.59 -5.04 13.32
C ILE A 201 2.90 -4.96 11.83
N VAL A 202 1.89 -5.19 10.99
CA VAL A 202 1.98 -4.91 9.55
C VAL A 202 1.23 -3.61 9.24
N LEU A 203 1.98 -2.63 8.75
CA LEU A 203 1.48 -1.34 8.31
C LEU A 203 1.14 -1.40 6.82
N ILE A 204 -0.11 -1.15 6.48
CA ILE A 204 -0.63 -1.17 5.11
C ILE A 204 -0.58 0.25 4.53
N ASP A 205 -0.11 0.37 3.27
CA ASP A 205 -0.16 1.61 2.51
C ASP A 205 -0.43 1.32 1.02
N ASP A 206 -0.75 2.35 0.23
CA ASP A 206 -1.00 2.18 -1.20
C ASP A 206 0.30 2.16 -2.02
N VAL A 207 1.17 3.15 -1.85
CA VAL A 207 2.42 3.27 -2.63
C VAL A 207 3.59 3.68 -1.77
N MET A 208 4.65 2.90 -1.83
CA MET A 208 5.94 3.26 -1.27
C MET A 208 6.79 3.97 -2.31
N THR A 209 6.96 5.28 -2.17
CA THR A 209 7.87 6.09 -2.98
C THR A 209 9.28 6.11 -2.38
N THR A 210 9.55 6.99 -1.46
CA THR A 210 10.81 7.06 -0.70
C THR A 210 10.78 6.22 0.59
N GLY A 211 9.60 5.73 0.99
CA GLY A 211 9.40 5.05 2.27
C GLY A 211 9.38 5.97 3.50
N THR A 212 9.49 7.29 3.32
CA THR A 212 9.58 8.24 4.43
C THR A 212 8.33 8.22 5.31
N THR A 213 7.13 8.18 4.72
CA THR A 213 5.87 8.13 5.49
C THR A 213 5.79 6.85 6.33
N ALA A 214 6.08 5.71 5.71
CA ALA A 214 6.11 4.42 6.38
C ALA A 214 7.17 4.37 7.50
N SER A 215 8.36 4.95 7.28
CA SER A 215 9.42 5.04 8.29
C SER A 215 9.00 5.89 9.49
N VAL A 216 8.38 7.06 9.27
CA VAL A 216 7.88 7.93 10.35
C VAL A 216 6.78 7.23 11.16
N ALA A 217 5.86 6.55 10.49
CA ALA A 217 4.80 5.78 11.14
C ALA A 217 5.38 4.62 11.95
N ALA A 218 6.29 3.83 11.36
CA ALA A 218 6.97 2.73 12.03
C ALA A 218 7.76 3.21 13.27
N LYS A 219 8.47 4.32 13.15
CA LYS A 219 9.19 4.92 14.28
C LYS A 219 8.25 5.27 15.43
N ALA A 220 7.07 5.81 15.15
CA ALA A 220 6.08 6.13 16.17
C ALA A 220 5.58 4.86 16.88
N ILE A 221 5.28 3.80 16.11
CA ILE A 221 4.82 2.50 16.61
C ILE A 221 5.90 1.81 17.45
N LEU A 222 7.15 1.75 16.97
CA LEU A 222 8.28 1.15 17.71
C LEU A 222 8.56 1.90 19.03
N ARG A 223 8.49 3.24 19.03
CA ARG A 223 8.61 4.06 20.25
C ARG A 223 7.47 3.85 21.24
N ALA A 224 6.33 3.37 20.77
CA ALA A 224 5.20 2.99 21.62
C ALA A 224 5.33 1.57 22.18
N GLY A 225 6.40 0.84 21.81
CA GLY A 225 6.76 -0.46 22.38
C GLY A 225 6.43 -1.68 21.53
N ALA A 226 6.11 -1.51 20.24
CA ALA A 226 5.99 -2.63 19.31
C ALA A 226 7.33 -3.39 19.18
N LEU A 227 7.24 -4.70 18.95
CA LEU A 227 8.39 -5.57 18.75
C LEU A 227 8.97 -5.39 17.35
N SER A 228 8.12 -5.38 16.34
CA SER A 228 8.50 -5.15 14.95
C SER A 228 7.41 -4.38 14.20
N VAL A 229 7.81 -3.70 13.12
CA VAL A 229 6.89 -3.07 12.17
C VAL A 229 7.32 -3.45 10.77
N HIS A 230 6.46 -4.16 10.08
CA HIS A 230 6.59 -4.49 8.67
C HIS A 230 5.66 -3.61 7.83
N VAL A 231 5.99 -3.40 6.56
CA VAL A 231 5.18 -2.58 5.66
C VAL A 231 4.76 -3.40 4.45
N LEU A 232 3.48 -3.35 4.10
CA LEU A 232 2.95 -3.99 2.90
C LEU A 232 2.20 -2.96 2.06
N THR A 233 2.59 -2.83 0.77
CA THR A 233 1.98 -1.86 -0.13
C THR A 233 1.54 -2.48 -1.44
N VAL A 234 0.64 -1.81 -2.16
CA VAL A 234 0.26 -2.22 -3.52
C VAL A 234 1.47 -2.14 -4.43
N ALA A 235 2.20 -1.01 -4.41
CA ALA A 235 3.36 -0.84 -5.29
C ALA A 235 4.49 -0.07 -4.61
N SER A 236 5.72 -0.28 -5.11
CA SER A 236 6.89 0.51 -4.75
C SER A 236 7.59 1.07 -5.98
N VAL A 237 8.10 2.29 -5.86
CA VAL A 237 8.96 2.88 -6.88
C VAL A 237 10.26 2.09 -6.92
N PRO A 238 10.69 1.59 -8.10
CA PRO A 238 11.92 0.82 -8.22
C PRO A 238 13.14 1.69 -7.90
N GLU A 239 14.28 1.04 -7.74
CA GLU A 239 15.56 1.74 -7.64
C GLU A 239 15.75 2.67 -8.85
N ARG A 240 16.23 3.88 -8.58
CA ARG A 240 16.60 4.78 -9.67
C ARG A 240 17.87 4.24 -10.33
N SER A 241 17.78 3.90 -11.61
CA SER A 241 18.98 3.62 -12.40
C SER A 241 19.93 4.82 -12.25
N GLN A 242 21.11 4.60 -11.70
CA GLN A 242 22.16 5.60 -11.77
C GLN A 242 22.55 5.65 -13.25
N ASN A 243 22.09 6.69 -13.96
CA ASN A 243 22.65 7.00 -15.26
C ASN A 243 24.14 7.32 -15.01
N ILE A 244 25.00 6.37 -15.37
CA ILE A 244 26.43 6.52 -15.46
C ILE A 244 26.72 7.37 -16.70
#